data_d8629dc8e7d86f5ba2aca047147d8aba
#
_entry.id   d8629dc8e7d86f5ba2aca047147d8aba
#
_cell.length_a   1.000
_cell.length_b   1.000
_cell.length_c   1.000
_cell.angle_alpha   90.00
_cell.angle_beta   90.00
_cell.angle_gamma   90.00
#
_symmetry.space_group_name_H-M   'P 1'
#
loop_
_entity.id
_entity.type
_entity.pdbx_description
1 polymer ?
#
loop_
_entity_poly.entity_id
_entity_poly.type
_entity_poly.pdbx_seq_one_letter_code
_entity_poly.pdbx_strand_id
1 'polypeptide(L)'
;MAKPQVVHQPPQGVALSDLLTIKGREAAHRWLCDELGLPLRLNYVRAAVAKGEMPSVKKGEVHYFSTRGLFQWALKFSEVVL
;
A
#
# COMPACT_ATOMS: atom_id res chain seq x y z
N MET A 1 25.92 -2.70 18.76
CA MET A 1 24.51 -2.65 19.06
C MET A 1 23.70 -3.21 17.92
N ALA A 2 22.76 -4.01 18.25
CA ALA A 2 21.93 -4.57 17.21
C ALA A 2 21.08 -3.48 16.57
N LYS A 3 21.01 -3.53 15.29
CA LYS A 3 20.11 -2.67 14.56
C LYS A 3 18.68 -2.94 15.04
N PRO A 4 17.89 -1.92 15.28
CA PRO A 4 16.52 -2.16 15.67
C PRO A 4 15.84 -3.04 14.66
N GLN A 5 15.15 -4.02 15.15
CA GLN A 5 14.42 -4.91 14.27
C GLN A 5 13.36 -4.10 13.53
N VAL A 6 13.39 -4.19 12.23
CA VAL A 6 12.33 -3.59 11.46
C VAL A 6 11.11 -4.47 11.63
N VAL A 7 10.14 -3.94 12.33
CA VAL A 7 8.93 -4.70 12.57
C VAL A 7 7.99 -4.45 11.41
N HIS A 8 7.85 -5.44 10.53
CA HIS A 8 6.99 -5.32 9.36
C HIS A 8 5.59 -5.75 9.75
N GLN A 9 5.07 -5.07 10.77
CA GLN A 9 3.73 -5.32 11.25
C GLN A 9 2.86 -4.12 10.97
N PRO A 10 1.60 -4.35 10.64
CA PRO A 10 0.68 -3.24 10.42
C PRO A 10 0.40 -2.50 11.72
N PRO A 11 -0.04 -1.26 11.62
CA PRO A 11 -0.48 -0.55 12.82
C PRO A 11 -1.58 -1.32 13.52
N GLN A 12 -1.70 -1.08 14.82
CA GLN A 12 -2.71 -1.74 15.60
C GLN A 12 -4.09 -1.44 15.03
N GLY A 13 -4.89 -2.47 14.90
CA GLY A 13 -6.23 -2.32 14.36
C GLY A 13 -6.32 -2.51 12.86
N VAL A 14 -5.19 -2.67 12.18
CA VAL A 14 -5.17 -2.89 10.74
C VAL A 14 -4.93 -4.37 10.47
N ALA A 15 -5.87 -5.01 9.81
CA ALA A 15 -5.75 -6.41 9.45
C ALA A 15 -5.29 -6.52 8.01
N LEU A 16 -4.30 -7.40 7.76
CA LEU A 16 -3.80 -7.63 6.41
C LEU A 16 -4.42 -8.88 5.84
N SER A 17 -4.74 -8.83 4.57
CA SER A 17 -5.37 -9.93 3.87
C SER A 17 -4.82 -9.99 2.45
N ASP A 18 -4.72 -11.19 1.92
CA ASP A 18 -4.33 -11.38 0.53
C ASP A 18 -5.51 -11.25 -0.42
N LEU A 19 -6.71 -11.12 0.12
CA LEU A 19 -7.88 -10.97 -0.71
C LEU A 19 -7.95 -9.57 -1.29
N LEU A 20 -8.51 -9.47 -2.49
CA LEU A 20 -8.63 -8.21 -3.19
C LEU A 20 -9.85 -7.45 -2.68
N THR A 21 -9.73 -6.87 -1.53
CA THR A 21 -10.85 -6.21 -0.86
C THR A 21 -10.95 -4.73 -1.14
N ILE A 22 -9.92 -4.15 -1.76
CA ILE A 22 -9.91 -2.72 -2.03
C ILE A 22 -10.09 -2.52 -3.53
N LYS A 23 -11.16 -1.84 -3.89
CA LYS A 23 -11.53 -1.64 -5.28
C LYS A 23 -11.22 -0.21 -5.71
N GLY A 24 -10.37 -0.08 -6.71
CA GLY A 24 -10.08 1.21 -7.31
C GLY A 24 -8.90 1.92 -6.67
N ARG A 25 -8.25 2.76 -7.47
CA ARG A 25 -7.05 3.47 -7.03
C ARG A 25 -7.36 4.48 -5.94
N GLU A 26 -8.54 5.07 -5.99
CA GLU A 26 -8.92 6.05 -4.98
C GLU A 26 -9.11 5.40 -3.61
N ALA A 27 -9.71 4.22 -3.60
CA ALA A 27 -9.86 3.50 -2.33
C ALA A 27 -8.51 3.05 -1.79
N ALA A 28 -7.60 2.64 -2.68
CA ALA A 28 -6.25 2.28 -2.26
C ALA A 28 -5.54 3.48 -1.65
N HIS A 29 -5.66 4.64 -2.29
CA HIS A 29 -5.07 5.87 -1.76
C HIS A 29 -5.64 6.19 -0.38
N ARG A 30 -6.96 6.10 -0.25
CA ARG A 30 -7.61 6.39 1.03
C ARG A 30 -7.13 5.43 2.12
N TRP A 31 -7.01 4.16 1.79
CA TRP A 31 -6.56 3.18 2.77
C TRP A 31 -5.13 3.48 3.22
N LEU A 32 -4.25 3.82 2.28
CA LEU A 32 -2.86 4.13 2.61
C LEU A 32 -2.76 5.37 3.50
N CYS A 33 -3.59 6.38 3.24
CA CYS A 33 -3.56 7.59 4.03
C CYS A 33 -4.22 7.42 5.38
N ASP A 34 -5.39 6.78 5.40
CA ASP A 34 -6.20 6.71 6.62
C ASP A 34 -5.72 5.60 7.55
N GLU A 35 -5.39 4.44 7.01
CA GLU A 35 -5.02 3.31 7.85
C GLU A 35 -3.54 3.26 8.17
N LEU A 36 -2.71 3.66 7.23
CA LEU A 36 -1.25 3.62 7.43
C LEU A 36 -0.66 4.99 7.71
N GLY A 37 -1.43 6.04 7.51
CA GLY A 37 -0.97 7.40 7.81
C GLY A 37 0.04 7.95 6.83
N LEU A 38 0.11 7.42 5.62
CA LEU A 38 1.06 7.92 4.64
C LEU A 38 0.56 9.22 4.01
N PRO A 39 1.41 10.23 3.90
CA PRO A 39 1.01 11.51 3.31
C PRO A 39 1.14 11.48 1.80
N LEU A 40 0.30 10.72 1.16
CA LEU A 40 0.36 10.51 -0.28
C LEU A 40 -0.74 11.27 -1.00
N ARG A 41 -0.41 11.74 -2.20
CA ARG A 41 -1.40 12.34 -3.08
C ARG A 41 -1.97 11.27 -4.00
N LEU A 42 -3.22 11.46 -4.38
CA LEU A 42 -3.89 10.50 -5.24
C LEU A 42 -3.14 10.29 -6.56
N ASN A 43 -2.64 11.38 -7.15
CA ASN A 43 -1.93 11.25 -8.42
C ASN A 43 -0.67 10.41 -8.29
N TYR A 44 -0.03 10.44 -7.13
CA TYR A 44 1.14 9.62 -6.91
C TYR A 44 0.77 8.13 -6.92
N VAL A 45 -0.34 7.81 -6.29
CA VAL A 45 -0.83 6.43 -6.28
C VAL A 45 -1.23 6.00 -7.69
N ARG A 46 -1.91 6.87 -8.42
CA ARG A 46 -2.29 6.56 -9.79
C ARG A 46 -1.08 6.27 -10.66
N ALA A 47 -0.02 7.07 -10.49
CA ALA A 47 1.19 6.88 -11.27
C ALA A 47 1.86 5.56 -10.91
N ALA A 48 1.90 5.22 -9.62
CA ALA A 48 2.51 3.97 -9.19
C ALA A 48 1.77 2.77 -9.76
N VAL A 49 0.44 2.83 -9.81
CA VAL A 49 -0.36 1.76 -10.38
C VAL A 49 -0.10 1.67 -11.89
N ALA A 50 -0.06 2.81 -12.57
CA ALA A 50 0.14 2.82 -14.01
C ALA A 50 1.50 2.27 -14.41
N LYS A 51 2.51 2.49 -13.56
CA LYS A 51 3.86 1.97 -13.82
C LYS A 51 4.03 0.52 -13.39
N GLY A 52 3.02 -0.06 -12.78
CA GLY A 52 3.12 -1.42 -12.29
C GLY A 52 3.93 -1.57 -11.03
N GLU A 53 4.20 -0.49 -10.32
CA GLU A 53 4.99 -0.54 -9.10
C GLU A 53 4.18 -0.93 -7.89
N MET A 54 2.89 -0.64 -7.91
CA MET A 54 2.00 -0.98 -6.81
C MET A 54 1.27 -2.27 -7.12
N PRO A 55 1.32 -3.27 -6.24
CA PRO A 55 0.67 -4.55 -6.50
C PRO A 55 -0.84 -4.36 -6.69
N SER A 56 -1.33 -4.79 -7.82
CA SER A 56 -2.76 -4.69 -8.11
C SER A 56 -3.13 -5.76 -9.12
N VAL A 57 -4.41 -6.06 -9.17
CA VAL A 57 -4.95 -6.96 -10.18
C VAL A 57 -6.01 -6.19 -10.94
N LYS A 58 -5.83 -6.06 -12.24
CA LYS A 58 -6.79 -5.35 -13.07
C LYS A 58 -7.83 -6.34 -13.58
N LYS A 59 -9.07 -6.06 -13.32
CA LYS A 59 -10.19 -6.85 -13.82
C LYS A 59 -11.15 -5.91 -14.51
N GLY A 60 -11.27 -6.09 -15.83
CA GLY A 60 -12.00 -5.12 -16.62
C GLY A 60 -11.29 -3.79 -16.60
N GLU A 61 -11.99 -2.74 -16.22
CA GLU A 61 -11.43 -1.40 -16.17
C GLU A 61 -11.02 -1.00 -14.77
N VAL A 62 -11.08 -1.93 -13.80
CA VAL A 62 -10.87 -1.60 -12.40
C VAL A 62 -9.67 -2.33 -11.84
N HIS A 63 -8.85 -1.61 -11.07
CA HIS A 63 -7.75 -2.20 -10.33
C HIS A 63 -8.21 -2.58 -8.94
N TYR A 64 -7.85 -3.78 -8.51
CA TYR A 64 -8.17 -4.26 -7.18
C TYR A 64 -6.88 -4.47 -6.41
N PHE A 65 -6.95 -4.24 -5.11
CA PHE A 65 -5.76 -4.30 -4.25
C PHE A 65 -6.05 -5.13 -3.02
N SER A 66 -5.01 -5.81 -2.53
CA SER A 66 -5.09 -6.44 -1.22
C SER A 66 -4.43 -5.53 -0.19
N THR A 67 -4.90 -5.62 1.05
CA THR A 67 -4.29 -4.80 2.09
C THR A 67 -2.85 -5.21 2.33
N ARG A 68 -2.55 -6.50 2.20
CA ARG A 68 -1.16 -6.96 2.34
C ARG A 68 -0.27 -6.39 1.26
N GLY A 69 -0.74 -6.39 0.02
CA GLY A 69 0.04 -5.81 -1.08
C GLY A 69 0.29 -4.33 -0.90
N LEU A 70 -0.73 -3.60 -0.47
CA LEU A 70 -0.57 -2.17 -0.23
C LEU A 70 0.39 -1.92 0.94
N PHE A 71 0.32 -2.73 1.98
CA PHE A 71 1.22 -2.57 3.11
C PHE A 71 2.66 -2.85 2.70
N GLN A 72 2.91 -3.87 1.91
CA GLN A 72 4.24 -4.17 1.43
C GLN A 72 4.79 -3.04 0.56
N TRP A 73 3.94 -2.48 -0.29
CA TRP A 73 4.35 -1.33 -1.09
C TRP A 73 4.68 -0.14 -0.18
N ALA A 74 3.87 0.06 0.86
CA ALA A 74 4.09 1.16 1.79
C ALA A 74 5.41 1.02 2.52
N LEU A 75 5.80 -0.20 2.87
CA LEU A 75 7.08 -0.43 3.50
C LEU A 75 8.22 -0.04 2.58
N LYS A 76 8.14 -0.41 1.31
CA LYS A 76 9.16 -0.03 0.34
C LYS A 76 9.20 1.47 0.13
N PHE A 77 8.03 2.09 0.07
CA PHE A 77 7.95 3.54 -0.08
C PHE A 77 8.59 4.26 1.10
N SER A 78 8.43 3.70 2.30
CA SER A 78 8.95 4.31 3.52
C SER A 78 10.42 3.99 3.77
N GLU A 79 11.00 3.14 2.96
CA GLU A 79 12.38 2.74 3.11
C GLU A 79 13.29 3.93 2.83
N VAL A 80 14.23 4.16 3.74
CA VAL A 80 15.18 5.24 3.56
C VAL A 80 16.49 4.63 3.13
N VAL A 81 16.98 5.06 1.98
CA VAL A 81 18.27 4.61 1.47
C VAL A 81 19.28 5.70 1.76
N LEU A 82 20.24 5.36 2.59
CA LEU A 82 21.27 6.31 2.98
C LEU A 82 22.58 6.01 2.27
#